data_8dfca9110dddc4cce8112f9138e3bc8a
#
_entry.id   8dfca9110dddc4cce8112f9138e3bc8a
#
_cell.length_a   1.000
_cell.length_b   1.000
_cell.length_c   1.000
_cell.angle_alpha   90.00
_cell.angle_beta   90.00
_cell.angle_gamma   90.00
#
_symmetry.space_group_name_H-M   'P 1'
#
loop_
_entity.id
_entity.type
_entity.pdbx_description
1 polymer ?
#
loop_
_entity_poly.entity_id
_entity_poly.type
_entity_poly.pdbx_seq_one_letter_code
_entity_poly.pdbx_strand_id
1 'polypeptide(L)'
;GLPHQSIFAGEVQAGDRTVAGEQLKWSRFHDFPAGQMYAVVQELVFPFIKELHTDKDSAYAKYMGDAIFKIPTPLMLEKIVTAMDEIYAQAEQLHDTDVRGDIYEYLLSKIATAGVNGQFRTPRHIIRMMVELTAPKADDVICDPACGTGGFLVAAGEYLKERRREE
;
A
#
# COMPACT_ATOMS: atom_id res chain seq x y z
N GLY A 1 8.64 -18.34 -13.23
CA GLY A 1 7.70 -17.34 -12.74
C GLY A 1 6.29 -17.83 -12.93
N LEU A 2 5.53 -17.96 -11.85
CA LEU A 2 4.09 -18.16 -11.94
C LEU A 2 3.50 -16.97 -12.69
N PRO A 3 2.56 -17.16 -13.62
CA PRO A 3 1.89 -16.04 -14.26
C PRO A 3 1.21 -15.23 -13.17
N HIS A 4 1.45 -13.91 -13.14
CA HIS A 4 0.72 -12.98 -12.29
C HIS A 4 -0.76 -12.98 -12.73
N GLN A 5 -1.53 -13.92 -12.19
CA GLN A 5 -2.98 -13.82 -12.30
C GLN A 5 -3.39 -12.56 -11.56
N SER A 6 -4.07 -11.66 -12.27
CA SER A 6 -4.64 -10.48 -11.64
C SER A 6 -5.54 -10.93 -10.48
N ILE A 7 -5.39 -10.33 -9.30
CA ILE A 7 -6.27 -10.55 -8.14
C ILE A 7 -7.74 -10.26 -8.46
N PHE A 8 -8.01 -9.60 -9.57
CA PHE A 8 -9.34 -9.26 -10.09
C PHE A 8 -9.81 -10.21 -11.21
N ALA A 9 -9.12 -11.34 -11.45
CA ALA A 9 -9.51 -12.26 -12.50
C ALA A 9 -10.74 -13.10 -12.08
N GLY A 10 -11.77 -13.11 -12.93
CA GLY A 10 -12.98 -13.90 -12.71
C GLY A 10 -13.88 -13.37 -11.61
N GLU A 11 -14.59 -14.27 -10.96
CA GLU A 11 -15.40 -13.97 -9.77
C GLU A 11 -14.55 -14.01 -8.51
N VAL A 12 -14.77 -13.04 -7.63
CA VAL A 12 -14.06 -12.89 -6.36
C VAL A 12 -15.04 -12.73 -5.20
N GLN A 13 -14.62 -13.15 -4.02
CA GLN A 13 -15.40 -12.98 -2.79
C GLN A 13 -15.15 -11.58 -2.22
N ALA A 14 -16.23 -10.88 -1.88
CA ALA A 14 -16.20 -9.56 -1.24
C ALA A 14 -17.18 -9.58 -0.05
N GLY A 15 -16.71 -10.02 1.11
CA GLY A 15 -17.56 -10.33 2.25
C GLY A 15 -18.55 -11.45 1.89
N ASP A 16 -19.83 -11.24 2.13
CA ASP A 16 -20.89 -12.24 1.86
C ASP A 16 -21.32 -12.29 0.38
N ARG A 17 -20.66 -11.53 -0.51
CA ARG A 17 -21.05 -11.41 -1.92
C ARG A 17 -19.96 -11.95 -2.83
N THR A 18 -20.37 -12.66 -3.90
CA THR A 18 -19.51 -13.00 -5.03
C THR A 18 -19.77 -12.02 -6.16
N VAL A 19 -18.72 -11.36 -6.63
CA VAL A 19 -18.82 -10.33 -7.67
C VAL A 19 -17.73 -10.51 -8.72
N ALA A 20 -17.95 -9.97 -9.93
CA ALA A 20 -16.89 -9.93 -10.92
C ALA A 20 -15.75 -9.03 -10.42
N GLY A 21 -14.53 -9.55 -10.35
CA GLY A 21 -13.37 -8.82 -9.82
C GLY A 21 -13.07 -7.52 -10.58
N GLU A 22 -13.43 -7.45 -11.85
CA GLU A 22 -13.34 -6.23 -12.66
C GLU A 22 -14.09 -5.04 -12.04
N GLN A 23 -15.19 -5.28 -11.33
CA GLN A 23 -16.00 -4.22 -10.70
C GLN A 23 -15.28 -3.57 -9.51
N LEU A 24 -14.28 -4.25 -8.95
CA LEU A 24 -13.51 -3.77 -7.80
C LEU A 24 -12.28 -2.95 -8.19
N LYS A 25 -12.00 -2.82 -9.48
CA LYS A 25 -10.88 -2.03 -9.98
C LYS A 25 -11.12 -0.54 -9.81
N TRP A 26 -10.07 0.18 -9.41
CA TRP A 26 -10.07 1.65 -9.31
C TRP A 26 -10.64 2.30 -10.58
N SER A 27 -10.17 1.88 -11.75
CA SER A 27 -10.60 2.38 -13.06
C SER A 27 -12.10 2.21 -13.37
N ARG A 28 -12.84 1.48 -12.53
CA ARG A 28 -14.27 1.27 -12.71
C ARG A 28 -15.11 2.17 -11.83
N PHE A 29 -14.68 2.45 -10.62
CA PHE A 29 -15.50 3.19 -9.65
C PHE A 29 -15.04 4.62 -9.38
N HIS A 30 -13.82 5.02 -9.81
CA HIS A 30 -13.29 6.35 -9.53
C HIS A 30 -14.13 7.49 -10.15
N ASP A 31 -14.81 7.23 -11.27
CA ASP A 31 -15.71 8.20 -11.93
C ASP A 31 -17.18 8.11 -11.47
N PHE A 32 -17.48 7.24 -10.51
CA PHE A 32 -18.86 7.12 -10.04
C PHE A 32 -19.29 8.34 -9.23
N PRO A 33 -20.60 8.70 -9.25
CA PRO A 33 -21.14 9.66 -8.30
C PRO A 33 -20.80 9.27 -6.86
N ALA A 34 -20.55 10.25 -6.00
CA ALA A 34 -20.07 10.05 -4.63
C ALA A 34 -20.81 8.95 -3.85
N GLY A 35 -22.14 8.92 -3.92
CA GLY A 35 -22.96 7.90 -3.23
C GLY A 35 -22.74 6.49 -3.76
N GLN A 36 -22.65 6.33 -5.09
CA GLN A 36 -22.41 5.02 -5.72
C GLN A 36 -20.97 4.55 -5.46
N MET A 37 -20.00 5.45 -5.59
CA MET A 37 -18.60 5.17 -5.26
C MET A 37 -18.48 4.69 -3.82
N TYR A 38 -19.12 5.39 -2.89
CA TYR A 38 -19.09 5.05 -1.47
C TYR A 38 -19.65 3.65 -1.19
N ALA A 39 -20.80 3.32 -1.77
CA ALA A 39 -21.41 2.00 -1.64
C ALA A 39 -20.51 0.90 -2.18
N VAL A 40 -19.92 1.08 -3.38
CA VAL A 40 -19.00 0.11 -3.98
C VAL A 40 -17.77 -0.09 -3.11
N VAL A 41 -17.16 1.00 -2.63
CA VAL A 41 -15.94 0.90 -1.81
C VAL A 41 -16.24 0.27 -0.45
N GLN A 42 -17.29 0.70 0.23
CA GLN A 42 -17.62 0.21 1.57
C GLN A 42 -18.12 -1.24 1.56
N GLU A 43 -18.97 -1.59 0.59
CA GLU A 43 -19.67 -2.88 0.59
C GLU A 43 -18.95 -3.98 -0.20
N LEU A 44 -18.07 -3.63 -1.14
CA LEU A 44 -17.41 -4.59 -2.00
C LEU A 44 -15.88 -4.49 -1.94
N VAL A 45 -15.30 -3.31 -2.23
CA VAL A 45 -13.83 -3.19 -2.32
C VAL A 45 -13.16 -3.39 -0.98
N PHE A 46 -13.67 -2.78 0.08
CA PHE A 46 -13.08 -2.90 1.42
C PHE A 46 -13.20 -4.32 2.00
N PRO A 47 -14.34 -5.01 1.95
CA PRO A 47 -14.44 -6.43 2.30
C PRO A 47 -13.51 -7.32 1.47
N PHE A 48 -13.44 -7.11 0.15
CA PHE A 48 -12.51 -7.85 -0.71
C PHE A 48 -11.05 -7.70 -0.26
N ILE A 49 -10.62 -6.46 0.03
CA ILE A 49 -9.25 -6.20 0.51
C ILE A 49 -9.00 -6.91 1.85
N LYS A 50 -9.97 -6.92 2.76
CA LYS A 50 -9.84 -7.64 4.04
C LYS A 50 -9.60 -9.14 3.86
N GLU A 51 -10.20 -9.74 2.85
CA GLU A 51 -10.17 -11.17 2.57
C GLU A 51 -9.14 -11.59 1.51
N LEU A 52 -8.29 -10.66 1.07
CA LEU A 52 -7.36 -10.86 -0.04
C LEU A 52 -6.38 -12.03 0.19
N HIS A 53 -6.09 -12.36 1.44
CA HIS A 53 -5.27 -13.50 1.82
C HIS A 53 -6.10 -14.58 2.49
N THR A 54 -6.18 -15.75 1.85
CA THR A 54 -6.90 -16.94 2.34
C THR A 54 -6.22 -17.61 3.54
N ASP A 55 -4.92 -17.35 3.74
CA ASP A 55 -4.18 -17.85 4.89
C ASP A 55 -4.47 -17.00 6.14
N LYS A 56 -5.29 -17.56 7.05
CA LYS A 56 -5.71 -16.92 8.30
C LYS A 56 -4.55 -16.66 9.27
N ASP A 57 -3.45 -17.36 9.13
CA ASP A 57 -2.25 -17.20 9.97
C ASP A 57 -1.27 -16.16 9.43
N SER A 58 -1.52 -15.64 8.25
CA SER A 58 -0.70 -14.58 7.66
C SER A 58 -0.73 -13.30 8.52
N ALA A 59 0.38 -12.57 8.55
CA ALA A 59 0.43 -11.25 9.19
C ALA A 59 -0.63 -10.30 8.62
N TYR A 60 -0.88 -10.37 7.31
CA TYR A 60 -1.92 -9.60 6.66
C TYR A 60 -3.31 -9.88 7.24
N ALA A 61 -3.71 -11.15 7.35
CA ALA A 61 -5.03 -11.52 7.88
C ALA A 61 -5.23 -11.05 9.34
N LYS A 62 -4.17 -11.13 10.17
CA LYS A 62 -4.20 -10.65 11.55
C LYS A 62 -4.42 -9.14 11.65
N TYR A 63 -3.73 -8.35 10.81
CA TYR A 63 -3.85 -6.88 10.84
C TYR A 63 -5.12 -6.38 10.14
N MET A 64 -5.54 -7.02 9.05
CA MET A 64 -6.72 -6.59 8.30
C MET A 64 -8.03 -7.10 8.89
N GLY A 65 -8.01 -8.17 9.70
CA GLY A 65 -9.20 -8.72 10.34
C GLY A 65 -10.00 -7.67 11.11
N ASP A 66 -9.32 -6.84 11.88
CA ASP A 66 -9.92 -5.77 12.71
C ASP A 66 -10.06 -4.43 11.98
N ALA A 67 -9.69 -4.36 10.71
CA ALA A 67 -9.78 -3.11 9.95
C ALA A 67 -11.24 -2.70 9.76
N ILE A 68 -11.51 -1.42 9.99
CA ILE A 68 -12.84 -0.78 9.87
C ILE A 68 -12.76 0.32 8.82
N PHE A 69 -13.74 0.35 7.93
CA PHE A 69 -13.91 1.45 6.99
C PHE A 69 -14.36 2.71 7.73
N LYS A 70 -13.48 3.72 7.82
CA LYS A 70 -13.69 4.92 8.67
C LYS A 70 -14.01 6.19 7.89
N ILE A 71 -14.13 6.15 6.57
CA ILE A 71 -14.50 7.34 5.80
C ILE A 71 -15.96 7.66 6.08
N PRO A 72 -16.29 8.84 6.67
CA PRO A 72 -17.61 9.06 7.24
C PRO A 72 -18.67 9.42 6.21
N THR A 73 -18.29 9.97 5.06
CA THR A 73 -19.25 10.46 4.07
C THR A 73 -18.83 10.18 2.63
N PRO A 74 -19.81 10.01 1.72
CA PRO A 74 -19.54 9.86 0.28
C PRO A 74 -18.71 11.01 -0.31
N LEU A 75 -19.00 12.25 0.06
CA LEU A 75 -18.27 13.43 -0.42
C LEU A 75 -16.79 13.44 0.04
N MET A 76 -16.50 12.91 1.22
CA MET A 76 -15.12 12.79 1.68
C MET A 76 -14.36 11.74 0.88
N LEU A 77 -14.99 10.58 0.59
CA LEU A 77 -14.39 9.57 -0.26
C LEU A 77 -14.12 10.12 -1.67
N GLU A 78 -15.07 10.81 -2.27
CA GLU A 78 -14.91 11.42 -3.58
C GLU A 78 -13.71 12.38 -3.62
N LYS A 79 -13.57 13.25 -2.63
CA LYS A 79 -12.40 14.16 -2.52
C LYS A 79 -11.09 13.40 -2.39
N ILE A 80 -11.06 12.31 -1.63
CA ILE A 80 -9.86 11.46 -1.48
C ILE A 80 -9.52 10.82 -2.83
N VAL A 81 -10.50 10.24 -3.52
CA VAL A 81 -10.32 9.59 -4.82
C VAL A 81 -9.81 10.59 -5.85
N THR A 82 -10.44 11.77 -5.97
CA THR A 82 -9.99 12.83 -6.88
C THR A 82 -8.55 13.27 -6.59
N ALA A 83 -8.21 13.49 -5.33
CA ALA A 83 -6.84 13.88 -4.96
C ALA A 83 -5.82 12.76 -5.29
N MET A 84 -6.19 11.51 -5.12
CA MET A 84 -5.33 10.37 -5.50
C MET A 84 -5.15 10.28 -7.01
N ASP A 85 -6.20 10.49 -7.81
CA ASP A 85 -6.10 10.52 -9.27
C ASP A 85 -5.16 11.64 -9.75
N GLU A 86 -5.25 12.84 -9.17
CA GLU A 86 -4.33 13.95 -9.47
C GLU A 86 -2.87 13.58 -9.17
N ILE A 87 -2.62 12.94 -8.03
CA ILE A 87 -1.28 12.51 -7.63
C ILE A 87 -0.77 11.44 -8.59
N TYR A 88 -1.57 10.43 -8.95
CA TYR A 88 -1.17 9.39 -9.89
C TYR A 88 -0.90 9.95 -11.29
N ALA A 89 -1.71 10.89 -11.77
CA ALA A 89 -1.50 11.53 -13.06
C ALA A 89 -0.19 12.33 -13.10
N GLN A 90 0.17 13.02 -12.02
CA GLN A 90 1.46 13.73 -11.91
C GLN A 90 2.63 12.74 -11.86
N ALA A 91 2.46 11.65 -11.16
CA ALA A 91 3.47 10.62 -10.99
C ALA A 91 3.82 9.88 -12.29
N GLU A 92 2.83 9.57 -13.12
CA GLU A 92 3.06 8.99 -14.45
C GLU A 92 3.90 9.90 -15.36
N GLN A 93 3.79 11.21 -15.21
CA GLN A 93 4.59 12.18 -15.96
C GLN A 93 6.08 12.20 -15.55
N LEU A 94 6.38 11.83 -14.29
CA LEU A 94 7.75 11.90 -13.75
C LEU A 94 8.58 10.64 -14.03
N HIS A 95 8.03 9.60 -14.66
CA HIS A 95 8.70 8.32 -14.95
C HIS A 95 9.39 7.69 -13.72
N ASP A 96 8.92 8.00 -12.53
CA ASP A 96 9.51 7.52 -11.28
C ASP A 96 8.94 6.15 -10.92
N THR A 97 9.83 5.20 -10.65
CA THR A 97 9.48 3.80 -10.43
C THR A 97 8.87 3.53 -9.05
N ASP A 98 9.00 4.45 -8.09
CA ASP A 98 8.50 4.25 -6.70
C ASP A 98 7.49 5.31 -6.24
N VAL A 99 6.73 5.87 -7.15
CA VAL A 99 5.70 6.87 -6.83
C VAL A 99 4.72 6.41 -5.76
N ARG A 100 4.36 5.12 -5.73
CA ARG A 100 3.42 4.58 -4.73
C ARG A 100 4.00 4.68 -3.31
N GLY A 101 5.29 4.45 -3.18
CA GLY A 101 6.00 4.59 -1.91
C GLY A 101 6.05 6.04 -1.46
N ASP A 102 6.34 6.96 -2.34
CA ASP A 102 6.42 8.40 -2.05
C ASP A 102 5.07 8.99 -1.67
N ILE A 103 3.99 8.59 -2.37
CA ILE A 103 2.62 8.95 -1.99
C ILE A 103 2.29 8.46 -0.58
N TYR A 104 2.62 7.21 -0.28
CA TYR A 104 2.37 6.64 1.04
C TYR A 104 3.15 7.39 2.13
N GLU A 105 4.42 7.71 1.91
CA GLU A 105 5.22 8.50 2.84
C GLU A 105 4.68 9.92 3.01
N TYR A 106 4.26 10.56 1.92
CA TYR A 106 3.63 11.88 1.98
C TYR A 106 2.35 11.86 2.82
N LEU A 107 1.47 10.89 2.61
CA LEU A 107 0.24 10.74 3.40
C LEU A 107 0.55 10.51 4.87
N LEU A 108 1.52 9.65 5.19
CA LEU A 108 1.94 9.40 6.56
C LEU A 108 2.56 10.64 7.21
N SER A 109 3.34 11.42 6.48
CA SER A 109 3.91 12.68 6.98
C SER A 109 2.83 13.69 7.33
N LYS A 110 1.76 13.76 6.53
CA LYS A 110 0.60 14.63 6.79
C LYS A 110 -0.19 14.20 8.01
N ILE A 111 -0.39 12.90 8.20
CA ILE A 111 -1.04 12.34 9.39
C ILE A 111 -0.21 12.62 10.65
N ALA A 112 1.11 12.47 10.58
CA ALA A 112 2.01 12.78 11.69
C ALA A 112 1.98 14.27 12.06
N THR A 113 1.95 15.17 11.08
CA THR A 113 1.88 16.63 11.29
C THR A 113 0.53 17.06 11.89
N ALA A 114 -0.54 16.30 11.66
CA ALA A 114 -1.85 16.55 12.25
C ALA A 114 -1.97 16.14 13.74
N GLY A 115 -0.87 15.70 14.37
CA GLY A 115 -0.81 15.44 15.80
C GLY A 115 -1.44 14.12 16.26
N VAL A 116 -1.83 13.25 15.34
CA VAL A 116 -2.57 12.01 15.69
C VAL A 116 -1.63 10.85 16.03
N ASN A 117 -0.38 10.84 15.55
CA ASN A 117 0.67 9.90 15.95
C ASN A 117 2.04 10.47 15.56
N GLY A 118 2.82 10.92 16.53
CA GLY A 118 4.16 11.47 16.33
C GLY A 118 5.24 10.44 15.97
N GLN A 119 5.00 9.58 15.01
CA GLN A 119 6.05 8.71 14.50
C GLN A 119 6.89 9.48 13.49
N PHE A 120 8.10 9.84 13.90
CA PHE A 120 9.12 10.34 13.00
C PHE A 120 9.63 9.17 12.15
N ARG A 121 9.51 9.27 10.85
CA ARG A 121 10.07 8.29 9.90
C ARG A 121 11.28 8.90 9.22
N THR A 122 12.35 8.14 9.15
CA THR A 122 13.52 8.51 8.34
C THR A 122 13.11 8.44 6.86
N PRO A 123 13.33 9.50 6.06
CA PRO A 123 13.03 9.50 4.63
C PRO A 123 13.75 8.37 3.90
N ARG A 124 13.09 7.75 2.91
CA ARG A 124 13.63 6.59 2.17
C ARG A 124 14.99 6.84 1.53
N HIS A 125 15.19 8.00 0.93
CA HIS A 125 16.48 8.34 0.31
C HIS A 125 17.62 8.39 1.32
N ILE A 126 17.35 8.79 2.56
CA ILE A 126 18.34 8.76 3.66
C ILE A 126 18.59 7.31 4.10
N ILE A 127 17.54 6.50 4.23
CA ILE A 127 17.68 5.08 4.56
C ILE A 127 18.53 4.38 3.49
N ARG A 128 18.22 4.60 2.21
CA ARG A 128 18.97 4.03 1.08
C ARG A 128 20.44 4.43 1.12
N MET A 129 20.73 5.71 1.27
CA MET A 129 22.10 6.21 1.41
C MET A 129 22.83 5.52 2.57
N MET A 130 22.19 5.37 3.72
CA MET A 130 22.81 4.71 4.88
C MET A 130 23.08 3.22 4.62
N VAL A 131 22.16 2.52 3.97
CA VAL A 131 22.33 1.11 3.60
C VAL A 131 23.46 0.94 2.58
N GLU A 132 23.53 1.79 1.57
CA GLU A 132 24.62 1.79 0.58
C GLU A 132 26.00 2.04 1.22
N LEU A 133 26.07 2.98 2.17
CA LEU A 133 27.31 3.28 2.90
C LEU A 133 27.75 2.15 3.82
N THR A 134 26.79 1.45 4.44
CA THR A 134 27.10 0.29 5.30
C THR A 134 27.42 -0.97 4.51
N ALA A 135 26.90 -1.05 3.27
CA ALA A 135 27.15 -2.15 2.32
C ALA A 135 27.01 -3.55 2.96
N PRO A 136 25.83 -3.89 3.52
CA PRO A 136 25.64 -5.16 4.19
C PRO A 136 25.87 -6.35 3.25
N LYS A 137 26.33 -7.47 3.80
CA LYS A 137 26.57 -8.73 3.08
C LYS A 137 25.50 -9.76 3.42
N ALA A 138 25.39 -10.80 2.61
CA ALA A 138 24.36 -11.83 2.75
C ALA A 138 24.47 -12.66 4.04
N ASP A 139 25.65 -12.71 4.64
CA ASP A 139 25.96 -13.42 5.89
C ASP A 139 25.95 -12.52 7.13
N ASP A 140 25.71 -11.23 6.96
CA ASP A 140 25.61 -10.29 8.09
C ASP A 140 24.30 -10.49 8.87
N VAL A 141 24.39 -10.28 10.17
CA VAL A 141 23.23 -10.19 11.06
C VAL A 141 22.89 -8.71 11.27
N ILE A 142 21.75 -8.29 10.74
CA ILE A 142 21.29 -6.91 10.80
C ILE A 142 20.29 -6.77 11.95
N CYS A 143 20.56 -5.83 12.87
CA CYS A 143 19.66 -5.50 13.97
C CYS A 143 19.32 -4.01 13.93
N ASP A 144 18.03 -3.71 13.96
CA ASP A 144 17.51 -2.35 14.12
C ASP A 144 16.72 -2.28 15.44
N PRO A 145 17.32 -1.77 16.52
CA PRO A 145 16.69 -1.73 17.84
C PRO A 145 15.54 -0.71 17.95
N ALA A 146 15.39 0.16 16.96
CA ALA A 146 14.33 1.17 16.88
C ALA A 146 13.52 1.04 15.57
N CYS A 147 13.32 -0.18 15.12
CA CYS A 147 12.92 -0.52 13.74
C CYS A 147 11.61 0.16 13.27
N GLY A 148 10.72 0.54 14.16
CA GLY A 148 9.44 1.10 13.79
C GLY A 148 8.69 0.20 12.80
N THR A 149 8.55 0.64 11.54
CA THR A 149 7.95 -0.15 10.45
C THR A 149 8.98 -1.00 9.68
N GLY A 150 10.20 -1.12 10.16
CA GLY A 150 11.25 -1.92 9.55
C GLY A 150 11.89 -1.31 8.31
N GLY A 151 11.82 0.01 8.12
CA GLY A 151 12.30 0.67 6.90
C GLY A 151 13.75 0.35 6.56
N PHE A 152 14.66 0.38 7.53
CA PHE A 152 16.06 0.00 7.33
C PHE A 152 16.24 -1.48 6.99
N LEU A 153 15.49 -2.37 7.65
CA LEU A 153 15.59 -3.81 7.40
C LEU A 153 15.07 -4.16 5.99
N VAL A 154 14.00 -3.52 5.57
CA VAL A 154 13.45 -3.68 4.20
C VAL A 154 14.47 -3.19 3.17
N ALA A 155 15.01 -1.98 3.34
CA ALA A 155 15.98 -1.42 2.41
C ALA A 155 17.27 -2.25 2.34
N ALA A 156 17.75 -2.79 3.46
CA ALA A 156 18.90 -3.71 3.48
C ALA A 156 18.59 -5.01 2.71
N GLY A 157 17.39 -5.56 2.87
CA GLY A 157 16.94 -6.74 2.11
C GLY A 157 16.84 -6.48 0.60
N GLU A 158 16.34 -5.30 0.19
CA GLU A 158 16.29 -4.89 -1.21
C GLU A 158 17.69 -4.70 -1.79
N TYR A 159 18.58 -4.04 -1.09
CA TYR A 159 19.99 -3.87 -1.48
C TYR A 159 20.69 -5.22 -1.73
N LEU A 160 20.55 -6.18 -0.82
CA LEU A 160 21.11 -7.53 -0.97
C LEU A 160 20.52 -8.29 -2.15
N LYS A 161 19.24 -8.11 -2.41
CA LYS A 161 18.54 -8.74 -3.55
C LYS A 161 19.01 -8.16 -4.90
N GLU A 162 19.22 -6.86 -4.97
CA GLU A 162 19.74 -6.19 -6.16
C GLU A 162 21.17 -6.66 -6.47
N ARG A 163 22.06 -6.67 -5.48
CA ARG A 163 23.43 -7.17 -5.62
C ARG A 163 23.52 -8.61 -6.10
N ARG A 164 22.66 -9.50 -5.60
CA ARG A 164 22.60 -10.91 -6.06
C ARG A 164 22.16 -11.07 -7.51
N ARG A 165 21.54 -10.06 -8.10
CA ARG A 165 21.12 -10.08 -9.53
C ARG A 165 22.22 -9.60 -10.46
N GLU A 166 23.20 -8.90 -9.93
CA GLU A 166 24.35 -8.37 -10.66
C GLU A 166 25.52 -9.31 -10.69
N GLU A 167 25.55 -10.32 -9.79
CA GLU A 167 26.50 -11.46 -9.78
C GLU A 167 25.99 -12.62 -10.67
#